data_9009dc5b9af68de7958c007cd1cac4fd
#
_entry.id   9009dc5b9af68de7958c007cd1cac4fd
#
_cell.length_a   1.000
_cell.length_b   1.000
_cell.length_c   1.000
_cell.angle_alpha   90.00
_cell.angle_beta   90.00
_cell.angle_gamma   90.00
#
_symmetry.space_group_name_H-M   'P 1'
#
loop_
_entity.id
_entity.type
_entity.pdbx_description
1 polymer ?
#
loop_
_entity_poly.entity_id
_entity_poly.type
_entity_poly.pdbx_seq_one_letter_code
_entity_poly.pdbx_strand_id
1 'polypeptide(L)'
;MQKKILNKNLIFFFILVFITSCSSVPKYPQNACKIFGENYLWYKSIAKSSKKYGAPVHIILAFVNKESGFNRWAKPKRTKLFKVIPYKRPSSSFGYSQAVNKTWELYKTETNNPLALRARFRDSVFFISWYISKTNKINKIPLNDAYRQYLNYYLGWGNYSKKVYETDKKAIIYAKNVEKQSKIYKSQLRECQKSLDRNKYIIF
;
A
#
# COMPACT_ATOMS: atom_id res chain seq x y z
N MET A 1 -33.15 32.27 27.21
CA MET A 1 -32.79 31.95 25.80
C MET A 1 -31.26 31.77 25.56
N GLN A 2 -30.36 32.05 26.52
CA GLN A 2 -28.89 31.95 26.31
C GLN A 2 -28.30 30.54 26.39
N LYS A 3 -28.89 29.57 27.09
CA LYS A 3 -28.34 28.20 27.22
C LYS A 3 -28.31 27.34 25.95
N LYS A 4 -29.19 27.59 24.97
CA LYS A 4 -29.26 26.80 23.72
C LYS A 4 -28.21 27.18 22.68
N ILE A 5 -27.65 28.41 22.72
CA ILE A 5 -26.66 28.91 21.77
C ILE A 5 -25.27 28.36 22.08
N LEU A 6 -24.94 28.24 23.38
CA LEU A 6 -23.67 27.69 23.83
C LEU A 6 -23.44 26.23 23.40
N ASN A 7 -24.49 25.41 23.41
CA ASN A 7 -24.42 24.00 22.97
C ASN A 7 -24.19 23.83 21.45
N LYS A 8 -24.77 24.70 20.63
CA LYS A 8 -24.58 24.64 19.17
C LYS A 8 -23.16 25.00 18.76
N ASN A 9 -22.57 26.01 19.35
CA ASN A 9 -21.19 26.43 19.06
C ASN A 9 -20.17 25.41 19.60
N LEU A 10 -20.42 24.77 20.72
CA LEU A 10 -19.58 23.71 21.28
C LEU A 10 -19.58 22.45 20.39
N ILE A 11 -20.75 22.07 19.89
CA ILE A 11 -20.88 20.92 18.97
C ILE A 11 -20.19 21.22 17.64
N PHE A 12 -20.31 22.43 17.11
CA PHE A 12 -19.66 22.85 15.87
C PHE A 12 -18.13 22.90 16.03
N PHE A 13 -17.62 23.34 17.18
CA PHE A 13 -16.19 23.32 17.50
C PHE A 13 -15.64 21.88 17.64
N PHE A 14 -16.40 20.97 18.25
CA PHE A 14 -16.01 19.56 18.32
C PHE A 14 -15.97 18.88 16.95
N ILE A 15 -16.89 19.21 16.04
CA ILE A 15 -16.89 18.66 14.67
C ILE A 15 -15.69 19.16 13.88
N LEU A 16 -15.23 20.39 14.08
CA LEU A 16 -14.08 20.97 13.35
C LEU A 16 -12.73 20.33 13.74
N VAL A 17 -12.59 19.84 14.98
CA VAL A 17 -11.35 19.23 15.46
C VAL A 17 -11.08 17.83 14.90
N PHE A 18 -12.11 17.12 14.38
CA PHE A 18 -11.96 15.77 13.86
C PHE A 18 -11.48 15.67 12.40
N ILE A 19 -11.30 16.80 11.69
CA ILE A 19 -11.03 16.78 10.24
C ILE A 19 -9.51 16.75 9.91
N THR A 20 -8.60 16.82 10.88
CA THR A 20 -7.17 16.98 10.62
C THR A 20 -6.34 15.69 10.69
N SER A 21 -6.92 14.50 10.53
CA SER A 21 -6.13 13.28 10.33
C SER A 21 -5.75 13.12 8.85
N CYS A 22 -5.04 14.09 8.30
CA CYS A 22 -4.34 13.94 7.02
C CYS A 22 -3.13 13.02 7.25
N SER A 23 -3.24 11.75 6.89
CA SER A 23 -2.08 10.88 6.73
C SER A 23 -1.20 11.49 5.62
N SER A 24 -0.20 12.25 6.01
CA SER A 24 0.78 12.82 5.09
C SER A 24 1.70 11.75 4.52
N VAL A 25 2.17 11.97 3.29
CA VAL A 25 3.25 11.16 2.72
C VAL A 25 4.47 11.25 3.64
N PRO A 26 5.16 10.12 3.96
CA PRO A 26 6.32 10.14 4.83
C PRO A 26 7.40 11.11 4.33
N LYS A 27 8.01 11.85 5.24
CA LYS A 27 9.07 12.81 4.91
C LYS A 27 10.31 12.14 4.29
N TYR A 28 10.59 10.91 4.71
CA TYR A 28 11.74 10.12 4.25
C TYR A 28 11.29 8.76 3.68
N PRO A 29 10.67 8.72 2.48
CA PRO A 29 10.05 7.50 1.95
C PRO A 29 11.05 6.41 1.57
N GLN A 30 12.36 6.69 1.58
CA GLN A 30 13.42 5.72 1.33
C GLN A 30 13.99 5.08 2.61
N ASN A 31 13.47 5.45 3.79
CA ASN A 31 13.97 4.95 5.08
C ASN A 31 12.84 4.29 5.88
N ALA A 32 12.88 2.95 5.97
CA ALA A 32 11.86 2.16 6.65
C ALA A 32 11.69 2.55 8.13
N CYS A 33 12.79 2.79 8.84
CA CYS A 33 12.74 3.15 10.26
C CYS A 33 12.08 4.51 10.48
N LYS A 34 12.37 5.49 9.61
CA LYS A 34 11.74 6.82 9.66
C LYS A 34 10.26 6.76 9.29
N ILE A 35 9.90 6.00 8.23
CA ILE A 35 8.50 5.77 7.86
C ILE A 35 7.71 5.24 9.06
N PHE A 36 8.23 4.23 9.73
CA PHE A 36 7.54 3.60 10.85
C PHE A 36 7.62 4.42 12.15
N GLY A 37 8.66 5.23 12.32
CA GLY A 37 8.74 6.23 13.41
C GLY A 37 7.67 7.32 13.28
N GLU A 38 7.47 7.83 12.06
CA GLU A 38 6.40 8.81 11.76
C GLU A 38 4.99 8.18 11.81
N ASN A 39 4.87 6.90 11.44
CA ASN A 39 3.59 6.20 11.28
C ASN A 39 3.63 4.79 11.90
N TYR A 40 3.72 4.71 13.21
CA TYR A 40 3.81 3.42 13.91
C TYR A 40 2.63 2.47 13.61
N LEU A 41 1.42 2.99 13.43
CA LEU A 41 0.25 2.18 13.05
C LEU A 41 0.41 1.50 11.68
N TRP A 42 1.26 2.05 10.81
CA TRP A 42 1.60 1.42 9.54
C TRP A 42 2.47 0.18 9.77
N TYR A 43 3.46 0.28 10.66
CA TYR A 43 4.24 -0.88 11.06
C TYR A 43 3.35 -2.01 11.59
N LYS A 44 2.45 -1.70 12.55
CA LYS A 44 1.49 -2.69 13.08
C LYS A 44 0.64 -3.32 11.98
N SER A 45 0.17 -2.54 11.04
CA SER A 45 -0.66 -3.02 9.93
C SER A 45 0.11 -3.98 9.01
N ILE A 46 1.35 -3.60 8.62
CA ILE A 46 2.21 -4.45 7.79
C ILE A 46 2.63 -5.72 8.55
N ALA A 47 3.07 -5.61 9.80
CA ALA A 47 3.47 -6.77 10.60
C ALA A 47 2.31 -7.77 10.77
N LYS A 48 1.08 -7.26 11.01
CA LYS A 48 -0.12 -8.11 11.09
C LYS A 48 -0.44 -8.79 9.76
N SER A 49 -0.33 -8.08 8.64
CA SER A 49 -0.57 -8.65 7.30
C SER A 49 0.52 -9.65 6.91
N SER A 50 1.78 -9.36 7.23
CA SER A 50 2.93 -10.26 7.07
C SER A 50 2.72 -11.57 7.84
N LYS A 51 2.32 -11.48 9.11
CA LYS A 51 2.01 -12.67 9.93
C LYS A 51 0.89 -13.51 9.32
N LYS A 52 -0.15 -12.86 8.76
CA LYS A 52 -1.31 -13.56 8.18
C LYS A 52 -0.99 -14.27 6.86
N TYR A 53 -0.20 -13.65 5.98
CA TYR A 53 -0.01 -14.09 4.60
C TYR A 53 1.42 -14.54 4.26
N GLY A 54 2.37 -14.38 5.18
CA GLY A 54 3.77 -14.78 4.99
C GLY A 54 4.61 -13.80 4.17
N ALA A 55 4.02 -12.75 3.60
CA ALA A 55 4.76 -11.75 2.81
C ALA A 55 5.71 -10.93 3.68
N PRO A 56 7.01 -10.79 3.34
CA PRO A 56 7.96 -10.04 4.18
C PRO A 56 7.64 -8.55 4.29
N VAL A 57 7.78 -7.97 5.49
CA VAL A 57 7.51 -6.55 5.79
C VAL A 57 8.17 -5.60 4.79
N HIS A 58 9.46 -5.82 4.49
CA HIS A 58 10.24 -4.97 3.58
C HIS A 58 9.75 -5.03 2.14
N ILE A 59 9.21 -6.16 1.69
CA ILE A 59 8.64 -6.31 0.33
C ILE A 59 7.30 -5.59 0.25
N ILE A 60 6.42 -5.77 1.23
CA ILE A 60 5.13 -5.07 1.28
C ILE A 60 5.36 -3.55 1.25
N LEU A 61 6.30 -3.05 2.06
CA LEU A 61 6.64 -1.63 2.12
C LEU A 61 7.19 -1.11 0.78
N ALA A 62 8.04 -1.90 0.09
CA ALA A 62 8.58 -1.54 -1.23
C ALA A 62 7.49 -1.48 -2.30
N PHE A 63 6.47 -2.35 -2.23
CA PHE A 63 5.32 -2.29 -3.13
C PHE A 63 4.54 -1.00 -2.91
N VAL A 64 4.19 -0.65 -1.67
CA VAL A 64 3.47 0.61 -1.37
C VAL A 64 4.26 1.82 -1.88
N ASN A 65 5.57 1.85 -1.65
CA ASN A 65 6.44 2.93 -2.13
C ASN A 65 6.38 3.03 -3.67
N LYS A 66 6.52 1.92 -4.38
CA LYS A 66 6.51 1.90 -5.84
C LYS A 66 5.16 2.27 -6.42
N GLU A 67 4.06 1.79 -5.85
CA GLU A 67 2.71 1.97 -6.40
C GLU A 67 2.19 3.40 -6.21
N SER A 68 2.37 3.97 -5.03
CA SER A 68 1.75 5.23 -4.67
C SER A 68 2.68 6.29 -4.09
N GLY A 69 3.94 5.95 -3.79
CA GLY A 69 4.80 6.82 -2.99
C GLY A 69 4.16 7.16 -1.64
N PHE A 70 3.40 6.22 -1.07
CA PHE A 70 2.62 6.42 0.16
C PHE A 70 1.47 7.41 0.06
N ASN A 71 1.05 7.80 -1.15
CA ASN A 71 -0.10 8.69 -1.32
C ASN A 71 -1.41 7.89 -1.34
N ARG A 72 -2.27 8.15 -0.34
CA ARG A 72 -3.59 7.49 -0.21
C ARG A 72 -4.56 7.77 -1.35
N TRP A 73 -4.36 8.88 -2.06
CA TRP A 73 -5.22 9.34 -3.15
C TRP A 73 -4.60 9.13 -4.53
N ALA A 74 -3.49 8.39 -4.60
CA ALA A 74 -2.80 8.13 -5.86
C ALA A 74 -3.75 7.54 -6.91
N LYS A 75 -3.69 8.10 -8.12
CA LYS A 75 -4.46 7.68 -9.30
C LYS A 75 -3.58 7.77 -10.54
N PRO A 76 -3.77 6.92 -11.56
CA PRO A 76 -3.08 7.09 -12.84
C PRO A 76 -3.37 8.47 -13.43
N LYS A 77 -2.39 9.06 -14.07
CA LYS A 77 -2.58 10.33 -14.80
C LYS A 77 -3.62 10.11 -15.90
N ARG A 78 -4.46 11.13 -16.15
CA ARG A 78 -5.40 11.10 -17.28
C ARG A 78 -4.62 11.10 -18.59
N THR A 79 -5.07 10.35 -19.58
CA THR A 79 -4.65 10.52 -20.96
C THR A 79 -5.10 11.90 -21.44
N LYS A 80 -4.44 12.44 -22.45
CA LYS A 80 -4.79 13.72 -23.02
C LYS A 80 -5.33 13.53 -24.44
N LEU A 81 -6.53 14.05 -24.72
CA LEU A 81 -7.05 14.17 -26.06
C LEU A 81 -6.35 15.38 -26.73
N PHE A 82 -5.88 15.22 -27.95
CA PHE A 82 -5.09 16.25 -28.68
C PHE A 82 -3.90 16.80 -27.87
N LYS A 83 -3.30 15.98 -26.99
CA LYS A 83 -2.17 16.33 -26.09
C LYS A 83 -2.48 17.42 -25.05
N VAL A 84 -3.66 18.02 -25.04
CA VAL A 84 -4.03 19.16 -24.20
C VAL A 84 -5.17 18.82 -23.24
N ILE A 85 -6.29 18.29 -23.74
CA ILE A 85 -7.53 18.11 -22.98
C ILE A 85 -7.44 16.83 -22.12
N PRO A 86 -7.59 16.90 -20.77
CA PRO A 86 -7.63 15.72 -19.94
C PRO A 86 -8.81 14.81 -20.31
N TYR A 87 -8.51 13.54 -20.65
CA TYR A 87 -9.49 12.53 -21.02
C TYR A 87 -9.66 11.49 -19.90
N LYS A 88 -9.89 10.23 -20.26
CA LYS A 88 -10.05 9.16 -19.28
C LYS A 88 -8.72 8.68 -18.67
N ARG A 89 -8.81 7.96 -17.54
CA ARG A 89 -7.67 7.30 -16.94
C ARG A 89 -7.43 5.96 -17.63
N PRO A 90 -6.16 5.53 -17.81
CA PRO A 90 -5.84 4.26 -18.48
C PRO A 90 -6.25 3.04 -17.66
N SER A 91 -6.47 3.18 -16.36
CA SER A 91 -6.91 2.10 -15.48
C SER A 91 -7.73 2.61 -14.29
N SER A 92 -8.41 1.71 -13.60
CA SER A 92 -9.15 1.96 -12.36
C SER A 92 -8.27 1.89 -11.10
N SER A 93 -6.93 1.87 -11.25
CA SER A 93 -5.98 1.83 -10.14
C SER A 93 -6.17 2.98 -9.17
N PHE A 94 -6.10 2.69 -7.85
CA PHE A 94 -6.35 3.71 -6.83
C PHE A 94 -5.68 3.38 -5.49
N GLY A 95 -5.29 4.45 -4.77
CA GLY A 95 -4.84 4.40 -3.39
C GLY A 95 -3.45 3.85 -3.21
N TYR A 96 -3.13 3.40 -2.00
CA TYR A 96 -1.80 2.94 -1.62
C TYR A 96 -1.28 1.74 -2.44
N SER A 97 -2.16 0.81 -2.77
CA SER A 97 -1.80 -0.43 -3.50
C SER A 97 -1.96 -0.32 -5.01
N GLN A 98 -2.53 0.75 -5.55
CA GLN A 98 -2.88 0.89 -6.97
C GLN A 98 -3.65 -0.32 -7.54
N ALA A 99 -4.37 -1.05 -6.67
CA ALA A 99 -5.22 -2.15 -7.11
C ALA A 99 -6.30 -1.67 -8.07
N VAL A 100 -6.52 -2.40 -9.16
CA VAL A 100 -7.65 -2.18 -10.08
C VAL A 100 -8.94 -2.73 -9.49
N ASN A 101 -10.10 -2.21 -9.92
CA ASN A 101 -11.41 -2.61 -9.38
C ASN A 101 -11.59 -4.13 -9.35
N LYS A 102 -11.38 -4.82 -10.48
CA LYS A 102 -11.58 -6.27 -10.59
C LYS A 102 -10.80 -7.06 -9.54
N THR A 103 -9.52 -6.76 -9.37
CA THR A 103 -8.66 -7.48 -8.42
C THR A 103 -8.99 -7.10 -6.97
N TRP A 104 -9.42 -5.86 -6.74
CA TRP A 104 -9.85 -5.40 -5.42
C TRP A 104 -11.13 -6.09 -4.97
N GLU A 105 -12.13 -6.24 -5.85
CA GLU A 105 -13.37 -6.96 -5.54
C GLU A 105 -13.10 -8.45 -5.29
N LEU A 106 -12.22 -9.08 -6.09
CA LEU A 106 -11.79 -10.46 -5.84
C LEU A 106 -11.18 -10.61 -4.43
N TYR A 107 -10.31 -9.70 -4.04
CA TYR A 107 -9.74 -9.68 -2.69
C TYR A 107 -10.81 -9.55 -1.61
N LYS A 108 -11.76 -8.64 -1.76
CA LYS A 108 -12.86 -8.44 -0.80
C LYS A 108 -13.68 -9.70 -0.62
N THR A 109 -14.04 -10.34 -1.72
CA THR A 109 -14.80 -11.59 -1.73
C THR A 109 -14.04 -12.72 -1.06
N GLU A 110 -12.80 -12.98 -1.48
CA GLU A 110 -12.00 -14.10 -0.95
C GLU A 110 -11.59 -13.94 0.53
N THR A 111 -11.55 -12.71 1.01
CA THR A 111 -11.14 -12.45 2.41
C THR A 111 -12.32 -12.13 3.33
N ASN A 112 -13.55 -12.20 2.79
CA ASN A 112 -14.79 -11.78 3.47
C ASN A 112 -14.67 -10.40 4.13
N ASN A 113 -14.12 -9.42 3.37
CA ASN A 113 -13.90 -8.06 3.86
C ASN A 113 -14.54 -7.01 2.92
N PRO A 114 -15.88 -6.93 2.88
CA PRO A 114 -16.60 -6.04 1.95
C PRO A 114 -16.32 -4.55 2.19
N LEU A 115 -15.94 -4.17 3.42
CA LEU A 115 -15.70 -2.77 3.82
C LEU A 115 -14.25 -2.33 3.64
N ALA A 116 -13.40 -3.12 2.98
CA ALA A 116 -12.03 -2.73 2.69
C ALA A 116 -11.97 -1.53 1.74
N LEU A 117 -11.07 -0.57 2.03
CA LEU A 117 -10.89 0.68 1.28
C LEU A 117 -9.46 0.82 0.76
N ARG A 118 -9.29 1.03 -0.56
CA ARG A 118 -7.97 1.23 -1.19
C ARG A 118 -7.22 2.47 -0.69
N ALA A 119 -7.91 3.46 -0.16
CA ALA A 119 -7.34 4.66 0.47
C ALA A 119 -6.96 4.45 1.95
N ARG A 120 -7.27 3.30 2.54
CA ARG A 120 -6.89 2.95 3.91
C ARG A 120 -5.60 2.12 3.88
N PHE A 121 -4.55 2.60 4.53
CA PHE A 121 -3.23 1.94 4.51
C PHE A 121 -3.29 0.47 4.94
N ARG A 122 -3.96 0.19 6.08
CA ARG A 122 -4.16 -1.17 6.58
C ARG A 122 -4.74 -2.10 5.51
N ASP A 123 -5.82 -1.70 4.86
CA ASP A 123 -6.51 -2.57 3.90
C ASP A 123 -5.65 -2.80 2.65
N SER A 124 -4.92 -1.77 2.22
CA SER A 124 -4.00 -1.86 1.07
C SER A 124 -2.81 -2.79 1.34
N VAL A 125 -2.21 -2.77 2.55
CA VAL A 125 -1.09 -3.68 2.86
C VAL A 125 -1.58 -5.13 3.06
N PHE A 126 -2.81 -5.33 3.55
CA PHE A 126 -3.43 -6.65 3.59
C PHE A 126 -3.70 -7.18 2.18
N PHE A 127 -4.17 -6.33 1.26
CA PHE A 127 -4.33 -6.67 -0.16
C PHE A 127 -3.00 -7.07 -0.80
N ILE A 128 -1.94 -6.27 -0.64
CA ILE A 128 -0.61 -6.57 -1.20
C ILE A 128 -0.11 -7.92 -0.67
N SER A 129 -0.23 -8.15 0.64
CA SER A 129 0.21 -9.41 1.28
C SER A 129 -0.58 -10.61 0.79
N TRP A 130 -1.90 -10.47 0.63
CA TRP A 130 -2.77 -11.49 0.05
C TRP A 130 -2.37 -11.78 -1.41
N TYR A 131 -2.09 -10.75 -2.21
CA TYR A 131 -1.68 -10.91 -3.60
C TYR A 131 -0.35 -11.66 -3.72
N ILE A 132 0.64 -11.31 -2.91
CA ILE A 132 1.95 -12.01 -2.82
C ILE A 132 1.73 -13.49 -2.45
N SER A 133 0.90 -13.79 -1.45
CA SER A 133 0.56 -15.14 -1.06
C SER A 133 -0.14 -15.91 -2.20
N LYS A 134 -1.08 -15.27 -2.92
CA LYS A 134 -1.70 -15.90 -4.11
C LYS A 134 -0.71 -16.13 -5.24
N THR A 135 0.21 -15.21 -5.48
CA THR A 135 1.29 -15.37 -6.46
C THR A 135 2.13 -16.61 -6.15
N ASN A 136 2.46 -16.83 -4.86
CA ASN A 136 3.17 -18.04 -4.46
C ASN A 136 2.35 -19.30 -4.75
N LYS A 137 1.04 -19.29 -4.49
CA LYS A 137 0.17 -20.45 -4.75
C LYS A 137 -0.02 -20.73 -6.24
N ILE A 138 -0.24 -19.70 -7.06
CA ILE A 138 -0.57 -19.81 -8.50
C ILE A 138 0.70 -20.07 -9.32
N ASN A 139 1.68 -19.21 -9.20
CA ASN A 139 2.89 -19.22 -10.05
C ASN A 139 4.13 -19.79 -9.35
N LYS A 140 3.97 -20.34 -8.12
CA LYS A 140 5.05 -20.95 -7.34
C LYS A 140 6.24 -20.01 -7.06
N ILE A 141 6.00 -18.70 -7.04
CA ILE A 141 7.04 -17.71 -6.76
C ILE A 141 7.27 -17.61 -5.25
N PRO A 142 8.51 -17.73 -4.75
CA PRO A 142 8.81 -17.57 -3.33
C PRO A 142 8.33 -16.23 -2.78
N LEU A 143 7.81 -16.24 -1.54
CA LEU A 143 7.28 -15.02 -0.88
C LEU A 143 8.35 -13.93 -0.71
N ASN A 144 9.62 -14.31 -0.61
CA ASN A 144 10.75 -13.40 -0.45
C ASN A 144 11.42 -12.96 -1.77
N ASP A 145 10.91 -13.37 -2.92
CA ASP A 145 11.39 -12.96 -4.23
C ASP A 145 10.68 -11.67 -4.69
N ALA A 146 11.16 -10.54 -4.24
CA ALA A 146 10.55 -9.24 -4.53
C ALA A 146 10.44 -8.95 -6.04
N TYR A 147 11.43 -9.38 -6.83
CA TYR A 147 11.47 -9.14 -8.27
C TYR A 147 10.33 -9.86 -9.00
N ARG A 148 10.26 -11.19 -8.86
CA ARG A 148 9.23 -11.99 -9.53
C ARG A 148 7.84 -11.75 -8.95
N GLN A 149 7.74 -11.49 -7.64
CA GLN A 149 6.48 -11.09 -7.01
C GLN A 149 5.94 -9.78 -7.61
N TYR A 150 6.80 -8.79 -7.85
CA TYR A 150 6.38 -7.52 -8.43
C TYR A 150 6.03 -7.64 -9.92
N LEU A 151 6.74 -8.47 -10.70
CA LEU A 151 6.35 -8.77 -12.09
C LEU A 151 4.91 -9.33 -12.15
N ASN A 152 4.57 -10.28 -11.26
CA ASN A 152 3.21 -10.79 -11.14
C ASN A 152 2.20 -9.71 -10.75
N TYR A 153 2.58 -8.81 -9.83
CA TYR A 153 1.72 -7.72 -9.39
C TYR A 153 1.41 -6.74 -10.52
N TYR A 154 2.41 -6.38 -11.28
CA TYR A 154 2.31 -5.40 -12.35
C TYR A 154 1.57 -5.94 -13.59
N LEU A 155 1.84 -7.17 -13.99
CA LEU A 155 1.29 -7.79 -15.20
C LEU A 155 0.00 -8.57 -14.95
N GLY A 156 -0.22 -9.00 -13.72
CA GLY A 156 -1.22 -10.01 -13.38
C GLY A 156 -0.72 -11.44 -13.57
N TRP A 157 -1.29 -12.38 -12.83
CA TRP A 157 -0.83 -13.79 -12.80
C TRP A 157 -0.83 -14.47 -14.17
N GLY A 158 -1.87 -14.24 -14.98
CA GLY A 158 -1.98 -14.87 -16.31
C GLY A 158 -0.94 -14.35 -17.31
N ASN A 159 -0.68 -13.04 -17.35
CA ASN A 159 0.35 -12.49 -18.24
C ASN A 159 1.76 -12.90 -17.78
N TYR A 160 1.99 -12.98 -16.47
CA TYR A 160 3.24 -13.52 -15.96
C TYR A 160 3.46 -14.97 -16.40
N SER A 161 2.47 -15.86 -16.26
CA SER A 161 2.55 -17.26 -16.70
C SER A 161 2.84 -17.40 -18.19
N LYS A 162 2.33 -16.46 -19.01
CA LYS A 162 2.62 -16.37 -20.46
C LYS A 162 3.96 -15.70 -20.77
N LYS A 163 4.76 -15.36 -19.75
CA LYS A 163 6.06 -14.74 -19.88
C LYS A 163 6.06 -13.37 -20.60
N VAL A 164 4.95 -12.63 -20.56
CA VAL A 164 4.85 -11.31 -21.20
C VAL A 164 5.93 -10.32 -20.70
N TYR A 165 6.45 -10.54 -19.50
CA TYR A 165 7.54 -9.73 -18.95
C TYR A 165 8.83 -9.81 -19.77
N GLU A 166 9.08 -10.85 -20.57
CA GLU A 166 10.32 -10.97 -21.36
C GLU A 166 10.44 -9.85 -22.40
N THR A 167 9.33 -9.33 -22.90
CA THR A 167 9.27 -8.22 -23.85
C THR A 167 8.91 -6.87 -23.23
N ASP A 168 8.40 -6.85 -21.99
CA ASP A 168 8.03 -5.62 -21.28
C ASP A 168 9.20 -5.04 -20.49
N LYS A 169 10.04 -4.25 -21.16
CA LYS A 169 11.19 -3.55 -20.55
C LYS A 169 10.78 -2.70 -19.34
N LYS A 170 9.57 -2.12 -19.35
CA LYS A 170 9.06 -1.29 -18.26
C LYS A 170 8.75 -2.13 -17.02
N ALA A 171 8.09 -3.27 -17.18
CA ALA A 171 7.85 -4.22 -16.09
C ALA A 171 9.16 -4.67 -15.43
N ILE A 172 10.16 -5.02 -16.25
CA ILE A 172 11.49 -5.43 -15.78
C ILE A 172 12.16 -4.33 -14.95
N ILE A 173 12.19 -3.08 -15.46
CA ILE A 173 12.80 -1.93 -14.76
C ILE A 173 12.07 -1.69 -13.42
N TYR A 174 10.76 -1.74 -13.42
CA TYR A 174 9.98 -1.51 -12.20
C TYR A 174 10.21 -2.60 -11.17
N ALA A 175 10.26 -3.86 -11.59
CA ALA A 175 10.54 -4.99 -10.70
C ALA A 175 11.95 -4.92 -10.08
N LYS A 176 12.98 -4.56 -10.88
CA LYS A 176 14.35 -4.32 -10.39
C LYS A 176 14.40 -3.19 -9.34
N ASN A 177 13.67 -2.10 -9.57
CA ASN A 177 13.60 -1.00 -8.61
C ASN A 177 12.93 -1.41 -7.29
N VAL A 178 11.87 -2.21 -7.35
CA VAL A 178 11.21 -2.75 -6.15
C VAL A 178 12.13 -3.71 -5.40
N GLU A 179 12.82 -4.58 -6.10
CA GLU A 179 13.81 -5.49 -5.50
C GLU A 179 14.92 -4.71 -4.79
N LYS A 180 15.51 -3.72 -5.46
CA LYS A 180 16.54 -2.84 -4.88
C LYS A 180 16.03 -2.14 -3.62
N GLN A 181 14.84 -1.52 -3.68
CA GLN A 181 14.26 -0.82 -2.54
C GLN A 181 13.90 -1.77 -1.39
N SER A 182 13.43 -2.98 -1.70
CA SER A 182 13.14 -3.98 -0.67
C SER A 182 14.39 -4.44 0.07
N LYS A 183 15.53 -4.58 -0.62
CA LYS A 183 16.84 -4.90 -0.01
C LYS A 183 17.29 -3.78 0.94
N ILE A 184 17.13 -2.51 0.55
CA ILE A 184 17.43 -1.33 1.39
C ILE A 184 16.54 -1.37 2.65
N TYR A 185 15.23 -1.51 2.51
CA TYR A 185 14.32 -1.60 3.65
C TYR A 185 14.64 -2.78 4.56
N LYS A 186 15.00 -3.94 3.99
CA LYS A 186 15.42 -5.11 4.77
C LYS A 186 16.62 -4.82 5.66
N SER A 187 17.64 -4.13 5.12
CA SER A 187 18.82 -3.73 5.88
C SER A 187 18.46 -2.78 7.03
N GLN A 188 17.71 -1.73 6.73
CA GLN A 188 17.28 -0.73 7.72
C GLN A 188 16.45 -1.33 8.85
N LEU A 189 15.55 -2.26 8.54
CA LEU A 189 14.72 -2.93 9.54
C LEU A 189 15.52 -3.79 10.53
N ARG A 190 16.71 -4.29 10.17
CA ARG A 190 17.59 -4.98 11.13
C ARG A 190 17.98 -4.08 12.29
N GLU A 191 18.08 -2.78 12.09
CA GLU A 191 18.47 -1.80 13.09
C GLU A 191 17.32 -1.40 14.02
N CYS A 192 16.12 -1.20 13.46
CA CYS A 192 15.00 -0.63 14.22
C CYS A 192 13.86 -1.61 14.56
N GLN A 193 13.82 -2.81 13.97
CA GLN A 193 12.70 -3.73 14.16
C GLN A 193 12.48 -4.12 15.62
N LYS A 194 13.55 -4.38 16.36
CA LYS A 194 13.46 -4.74 17.81
C LYS A 194 12.78 -3.64 18.62
N SER A 195 13.04 -2.36 18.31
CA SER A 195 12.40 -1.22 19.00
C SER A 195 10.94 -1.07 18.57
N LEU A 196 10.64 -1.27 17.29
CA LEU A 196 9.28 -1.25 16.76
C LEU A 196 8.42 -2.37 17.36
N ASP A 197 8.98 -3.56 17.54
CA ASP A 197 8.28 -4.69 18.17
C ASP A 197 8.02 -4.44 19.66
N ARG A 198 8.97 -3.81 20.38
CA ARG A 198 8.82 -3.44 21.81
C ARG A 198 7.74 -2.41 22.05
N ASN A 199 7.63 -1.40 21.19
CA ASN A 199 6.59 -0.37 21.27
C ASN A 199 5.15 -0.93 21.15
N LYS A 200 5.01 -2.22 20.87
CA LYS A 200 3.74 -2.94 20.90
C LYS A 200 3.00 -2.83 22.25
N TYR A 201 3.74 -2.54 23.33
CA TYR A 201 3.20 -2.50 24.70
C TYR A 201 2.95 -1.08 25.23
N ILE A 202 3.21 -0.01 24.45
CA ILE A 202 3.15 1.40 24.93
C ILE A 202 1.96 2.15 24.32
N ILE A 203 0.97 1.52 23.75
CA ILE A 203 -0.21 2.22 23.22
C ILE A 203 -1.43 1.86 24.07
N PHE A 204 -1.73 2.82 24.96
CA PHE A 204 -3.02 2.98 25.62
C PHE A 204 -4.04 3.58 24.68
#